data_1643bb210001b179e51495efd8fc1f1a
#
_entry.id   1643bb210001b179e51495efd8fc1f1a
#
_cell.length_a   1.000
_cell.length_b   1.000
_cell.length_c   1.000
_cell.angle_alpha   90.00
_cell.angle_beta   90.00
_cell.angle_gamma   90.00
#
_symmetry.space_group_name_H-M   'P 1'
#
loop_
_entity.id
_entity.type
_entity.pdbx_description
1 polymer ?
#
loop_
_entity_poly.entity_id
_entity_poly.type
_entity_poly.pdbx_seq_one_letter_code
_entity_poly.pdbx_strand_id
1 'polypeptide(L)'
;GDWSSDVCSSDLFDLLLIEQPLDEEDVLGHAELARLIKTPVCLDESITSARSAAAAITLGACSIINVKPGRVGGYLEARRIHDVCVAHGIPVWCGGMLETGLGRAANVALAALPGFTLPGDTSASSRYYQTDITTPFTLDDGHLPVPTGPGLGVEPLPDQLAAVTTSTEWLGL
;
A
#
# COMPACT_ATOMS: atom_id res chain seq x y z
N GLY A 1 -6.14 29.15 -2.30
CA GLY A 1 -4.81 29.18 -2.90
C GLY A 1 -4.92 28.92 -4.40
N ASP A 2 -4.06 29.51 -5.19
CA ASP A 2 -4.06 29.33 -6.63
C ASP A 2 -3.42 27.95 -6.96
N TRP A 3 -4.25 26.94 -7.08
CA TRP A 3 -3.87 25.56 -7.39
C TRP A 3 -3.19 25.40 -8.76
N SER A 4 -3.34 26.40 -9.65
CA SER A 4 -2.86 26.31 -11.03
C SER A 4 -1.32 26.34 -11.14
N SER A 5 -0.65 27.00 -10.22
CA SER A 5 0.82 27.16 -10.31
C SER A 5 1.60 25.94 -9.78
N ASP A 6 1.12 25.32 -8.70
CA ASP A 6 1.82 24.20 -8.08
C ASP A 6 1.59 22.87 -8.82
N VAL A 7 0.42 22.73 -9.41
CA VAL A 7 0.03 21.57 -10.22
C VAL A 7 0.77 21.54 -11.56
N CYS A 8 0.92 22.69 -12.22
CA CYS A 8 1.70 22.77 -13.45
C CYS A 8 3.20 22.46 -13.23
N SER A 9 3.74 22.68 -12.03
CA SER A 9 5.15 22.39 -11.75
C SER A 9 5.44 20.90 -11.67
N SER A 10 4.52 20.07 -11.16
CA SER A 10 4.70 18.61 -11.10
C SER A 10 4.79 17.96 -12.48
N ASP A 11 4.02 18.47 -13.46
CA ASP A 11 4.03 17.97 -14.83
C ASP A 11 5.35 18.22 -15.58
N LEU A 12 6.20 19.13 -15.07
CA LEU A 12 7.53 19.40 -15.64
C LEU A 12 8.55 18.29 -15.34
N PHE A 13 8.29 17.45 -14.34
CA PHE A 13 9.21 16.41 -13.89
C PHE A 13 8.91 15.03 -14.43
N ASP A 14 7.86 14.87 -15.24
CA ASP A 14 7.41 13.58 -15.78
C ASP A 14 7.29 12.50 -14.69
N LEU A 15 6.62 12.86 -13.60
CA LEU A 15 6.47 11.98 -12.43
C LEU A 15 5.63 10.75 -12.80
N LEU A 16 6.00 9.60 -12.24
CA LEU A 16 5.24 8.36 -12.37
C LEU A 16 3.80 8.52 -11.84
N LEU A 17 3.66 9.25 -10.74
CA LEU A 17 2.38 9.57 -10.10
C LEU A 17 2.53 10.74 -9.12
N ILE A 18 1.40 11.32 -8.73
CA ILE A 18 1.26 12.16 -7.54
C ILE A 18 0.28 11.48 -6.59
N GLU A 19 0.73 11.23 -5.35
CA GLU A 19 -0.04 10.48 -4.37
C GLU A 19 -0.81 11.41 -3.44
N GLN A 20 -2.13 11.15 -3.29
CA GLN A 20 -3.06 11.81 -2.38
C GLN A 20 -2.82 13.34 -2.26
N PRO A 21 -2.88 14.06 -3.38
CA PRO A 21 -2.53 15.48 -3.40
C PRO A 21 -3.53 16.38 -2.65
N LEU A 22 -4.74 15.91 -2.39
CA LEU A 22 -5.78 16.64 -1.66
C LEU A 22 -6.21 15.88 -0.41
N ASP A 23 -7.15 16.46 0.35
CA ASP A 23 -7.75 15.84 1.51
C ASP A 23 -8.40 14.48 1.19
N GLU A 24 -8.34 13.54 2.13
CA GLU A 24 -8.84 12.17 1.94
C GLU A 24 -10.36 12.11 1.67
N GLU A 25 -11.12 13.09 2.14
CA GLU A 25 -12.56 13.19 1.92
C GLU A 25 -12.90 13.88 0.58
N ASP A 26 -11.95 14.61 -0.04
CA ASP A 26 -12.17 15.40 -1.26
C ASP A 26 -11.94 14.59 -2.55
N VAL A 27 -12.72 13.53 -2.72
CA VAL A 27 -12.66 12.69 -3.94
C VAL A 27 -13.10 13.47 -5.19
N LEU A 28 -14.01 14.44 -5.04
CA LEU A 28 -14.46 15.27 -6.17
C LEU A 28 -13.36 16.24 -6.62
N GLY A 29 -12.64 16.85 -5.67
CA GLY A 29 -11.48 17.68 -5.98
C GLY A 29 -10.37 16.88 -6.67
N HIS A 30 -10.13 15.62 -6.26
CA HIS A 30 -9.21 14.75 -6.98
C HIS A 30 -9.66 14.47 -8.43
N ALA A 31 -10.97 14.28 -8.66
CA ALA A 31 -11.50 14.11 -10.02
C ALA A 31 -11.35 15.35 -10.88
N GLU A 32 -11.49 16.53 -10.30
CA GLU A 32 -11.23 17.81 -11.00
C GLU A 32 -9.73 17.97 -11.29
N LEU A 33 -8.88 17.72 -10.30
CA LEU A 33 -7.42 17.77 -10.42
C LEU A 33 -6.93 16.84 -11.54
N ALA A 34 -7.39 15.59 -11.54
CA ALA A 34 -6.99 14.60 -12.54
C ALA A 34 -7.29 15.01 -14.00
N ARG A 35 -8.24 15.96 -14.22
CA ARG A 35 -8.52 16.51 -15.55
C ARG A 35 -7.59 17.68 -15.92
N LEU A 36 -6.99 18.32 -14.93
CA LEU A 36 -6.17 19.52 -15.10
C LEU A 36 -4.68 19.20 -15.29
N ILE A 37 -4.21 18.06 -14.77
CA ILE A 37 -2.81 17.67 -14.80
C ILE A 37 -2.57 16.44 -15.66
N LYS A 38 -1.35 16.30 -16.15
CA LYS A 38 -0.90 15.11 -16.90
C LYS A 38 -0.37 14.01 -15.99
N THR A 39 0.20 14.40 -14.86
CA THR A 39 0.75 13.48 -13.86
C THR A 39 -0.38 12.58 -13.33
N PRO A 40 -0.24 11.24 -13.39
CA PRO A 40 -1.26 10.32 -12.89
C PRO A 40 -1.55 10.53 -11.40
N VAL A 41 -2.82 10.70 -11.05
CA VAL A 41 -3.25 10.79 -9.64
C VAL A 41 -3.34 9.39 -9.05
N CYS A 42 -2.64 9.15 -7.94
CA CYS A 42 -2.76 7.96 -7.11
C CYS A 42 -3.56 8.30 -5.85
N LEU A 43 -4.57 7.51 -5.51
CA LEU A 43 -5.27 7.65 -4.23
C LEU A 43 -4.76 6.63 -3.22
N ASP A 44 -4.59 7.09 -1.99
CA ASP A 44 -4.17 6.35 -0.81
C ASP A 44 -5.24 6.42 0.28
N GLU A 45 -5.25 7.44 1.09
CA GLU A 45 -6.13 7.59 2.26
C GLU A 45 -7.62 7.62 1.89
N SER A 46 -7.98 8.16 0.73
CA SER A 46 -9.36 8.15 0.22
C SER A 46 -9.91 6.74 -0.04
N ILE A 47 -9.03 5.74 -0.17
CA ILE A 47 -9.43 4.36 -0.48
C ILE A 47 -9.52 3.52 0.79
N THR A 48 -10.71 3.41 1.32
CA THR A 48 -10.99 2.66 2.57
C THR A 48 -11.67 1.31 2.32
N SER A 49 -12.11 1.04 1.09
CA SER A 49 -12.83 -0.19 0.72
C SER A 49 -12.85 -0.39 -0.80
N ALA A 50 -13.22 -1.59 -1.24
CA ALA A 50 -13.47 -1.86 -2.66
C ALA A 50 -14.59 -0.96 -3.23
N ARG A 51 -15.57 -0.57 -2.40
CA ARG A 51 -16.64 0.34 -2.79
C ARG A 51 -16.12 1.76 -3.03
N SER A 52 -15.25 2.29 -2.15
CA SER A 52 -14.64 3.61 -2.36
C SER A 52 -13.71 3.60 -3.57
N ALA A 53 -12.96 2.51 -3.80
CA ALA A 53 -12.14 2.35 -5.00
C ALA A 53 -13.00 2.41 -6.28
N ALA A 54 -14.09 1.63 -6.36
CA ALA A 54 -14.99 1.64 -7.49
C ALA A 54 -15.62 3.02 -7.73
N ALA A 55 -16.00 3.73 -6.67
CA ALA A 55 -16.54 5.09 -6.77
C ALA A 55 -15.50 6.09 -7.30
N ALA A 56 -14.28 6.09 -6.75
CA ALA A 56 -13.19 6.95 -7.18
C ALA A 56 -12.82 6.71 -8.66
N ILE A 57 -12.73 5.46 -9.08
CA ILE A 57 -12.48 5.09 -10.48
C ILE A 57 -13.61 5.60 -11.39
N THR A 58 -14.87 5.41 -11.00
CA THR A 58 -16.04 5.85 -11.77
C THR A 58 -16.06 7.37 -11.94
N LEU A 59 -15.64 8.11 -10.92
CA LEU A 59 -15.55 9.58 -10.97
C LEU A 59 -14.33 10.08 -11.79
N GLY A 60 -13.38 9.20 -12.11
CA GLY A 60 -12.11 9.59 -12.73
C GLY A 60 -11.19 10.33 -11.76
N ALA A 61 -11.31 10.06 -10.46
CA ALA A 61 -10.53 10.72 -9.42
C ALA A 61 -9.09 10.20 -9.34
N CYS A 62 -8.82 9.04 -9.90
CA CYS A 62 -7.49 8.44 -9.92
C CYS A 62 -7.29 7.55 -11.14
N SER A 63 -6.02 7.32 -11.46
CA SER A 63 -5.56 6.35 -12.45
C SER A 63 -4.63 5.29 -11.84
N ILE A 64 -4.34 5.42 -10.54
CA ILE A 64 -3.51 4.50 -9.75
C ILE A 64 -4.11 4.42 -8.34
N ILE A 65 -4.01 3.26 -7.68
CA ILE A 65 -4.41 3.12 -6.27
C ILE A 65 -3.27 2.48 -5.47
N ASN A 66 -2.98 3.10 -4.32
CA ASN A 66 -2.14 2.54 -3.27
C ASN A 66 -3.00 1.65 -2.37
N VAL A 67 -2.66 0.36 -2.28
CA VAL A 67 -3.39 -0.61 -1.45
C VAL A 67 -2.60 -0.86 -0.16
N LYS A 68 -3.18 -0.45 0.97
CA LYS A 68 -2.62 -0.69 2.31
C LYS A 68 -3.57 -1.59 3.12
N PRO A 69 -3.27 -2.87 3.32
CA PRO A 69 -4.16 -3.79 4.06
C PRO A 69 -4.54 -3.29 5.45
N GLY A 70 -3.61 -2.63 6.16
CA GLY A 70 -3.88 -2.06 7.47
C GLY A 70 -4.94 -0.96 7.48
N ARG A 71 -5.00 -0.14 6.41
CA ARG A 71 -5.98 0.94 6.26
C ARG A 71 -7.37 0.41 5.89
N VAL A 72 -7.44 -0.58 5.02
CA VAL A 72 -8.72 -1.07 4.45
C VAL A 72 -9.35 -2.19 5.25
N GLY A 73 -8.82 -2.52 6.44
CA GLY A 73 -9.39 -3.54 7.32
C GLY A 73 -8.94 -4.97 7.03
N GLY A 74 -7.83 -5.15 6.32
CA GLY A 74 -7.19 -6.45 6.16
C GLY A 74 -7.08 -6.94 4.70
N TYR A 75 -6.47 -8.11 4.54
CA TYR A 75 -6.08 -8.65 3.24
C TYR A 75 -7.26 -9.05 2.36
N LEU A 76 -8.39 -9.43 2.93
CA LEU A 76 -9.58 -9.77 2.15
C LEU A 76 -10.13 -8.55 1.42
N GLU A 77 -10.20 -7.42 2.11
CA GLU A 77 -10.66 -6.17 1.48
C GLU A 77 -9.60 -5.59 0.53
N ALA A 78 -8.31 -5.67 0.88
CA ALA A 78 -7.22 -5.30 -0.01
C ALA A 78 -7.27 -6.07 -1.34
N ARG A 79 -7.55 -7.38 -1.28
CA ARG A 79 -7.72 -8.20 -2.49
C ARG A 79 -8.95 -7.79 -3.30
N ARG A 80 -10.09 -7.46 -2.65
CA ARG A 80 -11.27 -6.94 -3.35
C ARG A 80 -11.00 -5.64 -4.08
N ILE A 81 -10.23 -4.74 -3.45
CA ILE A 81 -9.77 -3.50 -4.11
C ILE A 81 -8.92 -3.83 -5.32
N HIS A 82 -7.93 -4.72 -5.18
CA HIS A 82 -7.11 -5.20 -6.27
C HIS A 82 -7.97 -5.74 -7.44
N ASP A 83 -8.93 -6.62 -7.14
CA ASP A 83 -9.78 -7.24 -8.16
C ASP A 83 -10.65 -6.20 -8.91
N VAL A 84 -11.17 -5.19 -8.19
CA VAL A 84 -11.86 -4.04 -8.80
C VAL A 84 -10.91 -3.27 -9.72
N CYS A 85 -9.71 -2.95 -9.25
CA CYS A 85 -8.72 -2.21 -10.04
C CYS A 85 -8.32 -2.97 -11.31
N VAL A 86 -8.05 -4.26 -11.20
CA VAL A 86 -7.74 -5.13 -12.36
C VAL A 86 -8.88 -5.14 -13.37
N ALA A 87 -10.14 -5.26 -12.91
CA ALA A 87 -11.32 -5.24 -13.78
C ALA A 87 -11.48 -3.91 -14.54
N HIS A 88 -10.97 -2.82 -14.01
CA HIS A 88 -11.00 -1.48 -14.62
C HIS A 88 -9.68 -1.08 -15.30
N GLY A 89 -8.67 -1.95 -15.33
CA GLY A 89 -7.36 -1.64 -15.92
C GLY A 89 -6.56 -0.59 -15.14
N ILE A 90 -6.85 -0.41 -13.84
CA ILE A 90 -6.15 0.51 -12.94
C ILE A 90 -4.97 -0.21 -12.29
N PRO A 91 -3.72 0.21 -12.52
CA PRO A 91 -2.57 -0.35 -11.84
C PRO A 91 -2.59 -0.04 -10.36
N VAL A 92 -2.07 -0.97 -9.57
CA VAL A 92 -1.95 -0.80 -8.11
C VAL A 92 -0.52 -1.05 -7.64
N TRP A 93 -0.23 -0.55 -6.45
CA TRP A 93 0.98 -0.88 -5.71
C TRP A 93 0.65 -1.07 -4.22
N CYS A 94 1.50 -1.82 -3.53
CA CYS A 94 1.32 -2.11 -2.12
C CYS A 94 2.09 -1.10 -1.27
N GLY A 95 1.37 -0.24 -0.57
CA GLY A 95 1.94 0.69 0.39
C GLY A 95 2.36 -0.03 1.66
N GLY A 96 3.53 0.34 2.18
CA GLY A 96 4.04 -0.12 3.47
C GLY A 96 3.57 0.77 4.61
N MET A 97 3.54 0.15 5.78
CA MET A 97 3.44 0.81 7.08
C MET A 97 4.68 0.40 7.91
N LEU A 98 4.66 0.58 9.19
CA LEU A 98 5.75 0.17 10.08
C LEU A 98 5.63 -1.33 10.46
N GLU A 99 5.37 -2.20 9.48
CA GLU A 99 5.19 -3.62 9.74
C GLU A 99 6.49 -4.28 10.21
N THR A 100 6.36 -5.20 11.17
CA THR A 100 7.36 -6.23 11.43
C THR A 100 7.37 -7.26 10.30
N GLY A 101 8.32 -8.18 10.31
CA GLY A 101 8.40 -9.23 9.30
C GLY A 101 7.13 -10.07 9.13
N LEU A 102 6.28 -10.19 10.15
CA LEU A 102 4.97 -10.87 10.04
C LEU A 102 4.02 -10.14 9.07
N GLY A 103 3.79 -8.85 9.30
CA GLY A 103 2.96 -8.05 8.42
C GLY A 103 3.58 -7.85 7.04
N ARG A 104 4.90 -7.71 7.00
CA ARG A 104 5.66 -7.59 5.74
C ARG A 104 5.53 -8.83 4.86
N ALA A 105 5.62 -10.04 5.43
CA ALA A 105 5.43 -11.29 4.69
C ALA A 105 4.09 -11.32 3.95
N ALA A 106 3.01 -10.91 4.64
CA ALA A 106 1.69 -10.86 4.05
C ALA A 106 1.55 -9.75 2.98
N ASN A 107 2.18 -8.59 3.18
CA ASN A 107 2.21 -7.51 2.18
C ASN A 107 3.00 -7.92 0.93
N VAL A 108 4.13 -8.60 1.08
CA VAL A 108 4.90 -9.13 -0.05
C VAL A 108 4.08 -10.16 -0.85
N ALA A 109 3.36 -11.04 -0.16
CA ALA A 109 2.48 -12.00 -0.81
C ALA A 109 1.32 -11.31 -1.57
N LEU A 110 0.73 -10.25 -1.00
CA LEU A 110 -0.27 -9.43 -1.68
C LEU A 110 0.32 -8.74 -2.92
N ALA A 111 1.49 -8.11 -2.76
CA ALA A 111 2.18 -7.40 -3.84
C ALA A 111 2.63 -8.32 -5.01
N ALA A 112 2.64 -9.65 -4.80
CA ALA A 112 2.93 -10.62 -5.84
C ALA A 112 1.72 -10.95 -6.75
N LEU A 113 0.53 -10.40 -6.47
CA LEU A 113 -0.62 -10.55 -7.36
C LEU A 113 -0.43 -9.78 -8.68
N PRO A 114 -0.96 -10.28 -9.82
CA PRO A 114 -0.67 -9.73 -11.15
C PRO A 114 -0.99 -8.24 -11.35
N GLY A 115 -1.95 -7.69 -10.63
CA GLY A 115 -2.34 -6.28 -10.74
C GLY A 115 -1.39 -5.29 -10.06
N PHE A 116 -0.47 -5.77 -9.22
CA PHE A 116 0.55 -4.95 -8.57
C PHE A 116 1.73 -4.75 -9.54
N THR A 117 1.61 -3.78 -10.41
CA THR A 117 2.55 -3.55 -11.52
C THR A 117 3.49 -2.38 -11.29
N LEU A 118 3.27 -1.60 -10.24
CA LEU A 118 4.10 -0.46 -9.87
C LEU A 118 5.01 -0.82 -8.69
N PRO A 119 6.16 -0.13 -8.54
CA PRO A 119 7.03 -0.30 -7.37
C PRO A 119 6.26 -0.10 -6.07
N GLY A 120 6.36 -1.07 -5.14
CA GLY A 120 5.71 -1.00 -3.85
C GLY A 120 6.60 -0.39 -2.76
N ASP A 121 6.02 -0.14 -1.58
CA ASP A 121 6.74 0.31 -0.39
C ASP A 121 6.82 -0.80 0.67
N THR A 122 7.04 -2.04 0.23
CA THR A 122 7.34 -3.18 1.09
C THR A 122 8.85 -3.29 1.30
N SER A 123 9.41 -2.36 2.04
CA SER A 123 10.86 -2.20 2.23
C SER A 123 11.52 -3.32 3.03
N ALA A 124 12.87 -3.35 3.06
CA ALA A 124 13.62 -4.23 3.95
C ALA A 124 13.30 -3.97 5.43
N SER A 125 13.42 -5.00 6.29
CA SER A 125 13.19 -4.86 7.75
C SER A 125 14.06 -3.77 8.36
N SER A 126 15.32 -3.64 7.93
CA SER A 126 16.29 -2.67 8.45
C SER A 126 15.90 -1.21 8.24
N ARG A 127 14.90 -0.91 7.42
CA ARG A 127 14.38 0.46 7.28
C ARG A 127 13.76 0.98 8.59
N TYR A 128 13.12 0.09 9.35
CA TYR A 128 12.37 0.47 10.56
C TYR A 128 12.91 -0.19 11.84
N TYR A 129 13.51 -1.38 11.73
CA TYR A 129 13.92 -2.18 12.87
C TYR A 129 15.39 -2.57 12.79
N GLN A 130 16.15 -2.27 13.84
CA GLN A 130 17.48 -2.83 14.02
C GLN A 130 17.44 -4.36 14.19
N THR A 131 16.40 -4.83 14.89
CA THR A 131 16.12 -6.23 15.12
C THR A 131 14.64 -6.45 14.87
N ASP A 132 14.31 -7.29 13.90
CA ASP A 132 12.94 -7.69 13.62
C ASP A 132 12.58 -8.92 14.46
N ILE A 133 11.28 -9.13 14.71
CA ILE A 133 10.78 -10.32 15.42
C ILE A 133 10.75 -11.58 14.54
N THR A 134 11.05 -11.48 13.27
CA THR A 134 11.23 -12.61 12.33
C THR A 134 12.65 -12.58 11.77
N THR A 135 13.00 -13.58 10.96
CA THR A 135 14.15 -13.44 10.06
C THR A 135 13.95 -12.18 9.22
N PRO A 136 14.93 -11.26 9.19
CA PRO A 136 14.77 -9.98 8.50
C PRO A 136 14.58 -10.15 7.00
N PHE A 137 13.66 -9.38 6.44
CA PHE A 137 13.55 -9.19 5.00
C PHE A 137 14.68 -8.27 4.51
N THR A 138 15.39 -8.72 3.48
CA THR A 138 16.45 -7.96 2.82
C THR A 138 16.13 -7.78 1.36
N LEU A 139 16.40 -6.60 0.82
CA LEU A 139 16.25 -6.35 -0.62
C LEU A 139 17.43 -6.97 -1.38
N ASP A 140 17.11 -7.61 -2.50
CA ASP A 140 18.08 -8.02 -3.52
C ASP A 140 17.73 -7.27 -4.81
N ASP A 141 18.60 -6.38 -5.23
CA ASP A 141 18.38 -5.50 -6.39
C ASP A 141 16.97 -4.86 -6.43
N GLY A 142 16.54 -4.32 -5.28
CA GLY A 142 15.22 -3.68 -5.14
C GLY A 142 14.03 -4.63 -5.01
N HIS A 143 14.26 -5.95 -4.94
CA HIS A 143 13.22 -6.97 -4.85
C HIS A 143 13.21 -7.66 -3.50
N LEU A 144 12.02 -8.08 -3.04
CA LEU A 144 11.84 -8.96 -1.89
C LEU A 144 11.37 -10.34 -2.35
N PRO A 145 11.96 -11.42 -1.84
CA PRO A 145 11.47 -12.77 -2.12
C PRO A 145 10.10 -12.97 -1.44
N VAL A 146 9.16 -13.58 -2.17
CA VAL A 146 7.88 -13.99 -1.60
C VAL A 146 8.09 -15.23 -0.73
N PRO A 147 7.71 -15.21 0.57
CA PRO A 147 7.80 -16.39 1.40
C PRO A 147 6.94 -17.55 0.86
N THR A 148 7.49 -18.76 0.85
CA THR A 148 6.83 -19.95 0.29
C THR A 148 6.47 -21.01 1.34
N GLY A 149 6.76 -20.76 2.60
CA GLY A 149 6.41 -21.64 3.72
C GLY A 149 4.90 -21.66 4.03
N PRO A 150 4.45 -22.55 4.92
CA PRO A 150 3.05 -22.59 5.37
C PRO A 150 2.63 -21.29 6.05
N GLY A 151 1.34 -20.97 6.00
CA GLY A 151 0.76 -19.78 6.60
C GLY A 151 1.32 -18.50 5.99
N LEU A 152 1.94 -17.63 6.79
CA LEU A 152 2.62 -16.43 6.32
C LEU A 152 4.00 -16.70 5.69
N GLY A 153 4.48 -17.95 5.78
CA GLY A 153 5.81 -18.33 5.29
C GLY A 153 6.97 -17.83 6.16
N VAL A 154 6.67 -17.19 7.29
CA VAL A 154 7.63 -16.72 8.29
C VAL A 154 7.07 -17.00 9.69
N GLU A 155 7.97 -17.15 10.67
CA GLU A 155 7.60 -17.36 12.05
C GLU A 155 8.33 -16.36 12.96
N PRO A 156 7.73 -15.97 14.08
CA PRO A 156 8.41 -15.17 15.08
C PRO A 156 9.61 -15.92 15.67
N LEU A 157 10.71 -15.23 15.85
CA LEU A 157 11.87 -15.70 16.59
C LEU A 157 11.56 -15.57 18.09
N PRO A 158 11.50 -16.69 18.86
CA PRO A 158 11.01 -16.66 20.24
C PRO A 158 11.73 -15.66 21.14
N ASP A 159 13.06 -15.59 21.04
CA ASP A 159 13.88 -14.69 21.88
C ASP A 159 13.62 -13.22 21.53
N GLN A 160 13.44 -12.91 20.23
CA GLN A 160 13.15 -11.55 19.77
C GLN A 160 11.73 -11.12 20.16
N LEU A 161 10.77 -12.03 20.04
CA LEU A 161 9.41 -11.77 20.47
C LEU A 161 9.35 -11.54 21.99
N ALA A 162 10.02 -12.38 22.77
CA ALA A 162 10.10 -12.23 24.22
C ALA A 162 10.72 -10.88 24.64
N ALA A 163 11.75 -10.43 23.95
CA ALA A 163 12.45 -9.19 24.25
C ALA A 163 11.57 -7.92 24.09
N VAL A 164 10.53 -7.98 23.25
CA VAL A 164 9.60 -6.86 22.99
C VAL A 164 8.23 -7.05 23.62
N THR A 165 7.97 -8.20 24.27
CA THR A 165 6.69 -8.50 24.91
C THR A 165 6.62 -7.80 26.26
N THR A 166 5.65 -6.91 26.43
CA THR A 166 5.43 -6.17 27.70
C THR A 166 4.38 -6.84 28.59
N SER A 167 3.42 -7.55 27.99
CA SER A 167 2.38 -8.29 28.71
C SER A 167 1.81 -9.41 27.84
N THR A 168 1.26 -10.43 28.47
CA THR A 168 0.57 -11.54 27.81
C THR A 168 -0.76 -11.78 28.51
N GLU A 169 -1.83 -11.87 27.75
CA GLU A 169 -3.17 -12.21 28.22
C GLU A 169 -3.69 -13.44 27.46
N TRP A 170 -4.23 -14.39 28.20
CA TRP A 170 -4.85 -15.57 27.63
C TRP A 170 -6.35 -15.36 27.50
N LEU A 171 -6.84 -15.31 26.26
CA LEU A 171 -8.26 -15.28 25.99
C LEU A 171 -8.75 -16.71 25.83
N GLY A 172 -9.65 -17.16 26.74
CA GLY A 172 -10.35 -18.45 26.58
C GLY A 172 -11.23 -18.42 25.32
N LEU A 173 -11.12 -19.44 24.48
CA LEU A 173 -12.01 -19.67 23.34
C LEU A 173 -13.27 -20.37 23.79
#